data_56c3588945836ab009691d4b8c121e6e
#
_entry.id   56c3588945836ab009691d4b8c121e6e
#
_cell.length_a   1.000
_cell.length_b   1.000
_cell.length_c   1.000
_cell.angle_alpha   90.00
_cell.angle_beta   90.00
_cell.angle_gamma   90.00
#
_symmetry.space_group_name_H-M   'P 1'
#
loop_
_entity.id
_entity.type
_entity.pdbx_description
1 polymer ?
#
loop_
_entity_poly.entity_id
_entity_poly.type
_entity_poly.pdbx_seq_one_letter_code
_entity_poly.pdbx_strand_id
1 'polypeptide(L)'
;MAQLQEKILLVTGASQGIGEQVAKAYAAAGATVVLVARHQKKLEKVYDEIVAAGGPEPFAICFDLLSAEEAEFERLAATIAEATGGRLDGIVHCASYFYALSPLDFQTVAEWVNQYRINTVAPMGLTRAFLPLLKQSA
;
A
#
# COMPACT_ATOMS: atom_id res chain seq x y z
N MET A 1 -3.76 -23.14 -8.91
CA MET A 1 -2.80 -22.63 -9.88
C MET A 1 -2.50 -21.17 -9.60
N ALA A 2 -1.23 -20.82 -9.57
CA ALA A 2 -0.82 -19.46 -9.22
C ALA A 2 -0.98 -18.52 -10.42
N GLN A 3 -2.05 -17.73 -10.43
CA GLN A 3 -2.36 -16.81 -11.52
C GLN A 3 -1.44 -15.58 -11.54
N LEU A 4 -0.86 -15.23 -10.38
CA LEU A 4 -0.04 -14.03 -10.22
C LEU A 4 1.41 -14.38 -9.91
N GLN A 5 1.86 -15.55 -10.30
CA GLN A 5 3.23 -15.96 -10.07
C GLN A 5 4.20 -14.97 -10.72
N GLU A 6 5.24 -14.61 -9.98
CA GLU A 6 6.25 -13.63 -10.38
C GLU A 6 5.75 -12.19 -10.51
N LYS A 7 4.48 -11.93 -10.18
CA LYS A 7 3.98 -10.57 -10.11
C LYS A 7 4.31 -9.93 -8.76
N ILE A 8 4.60 -8.63 -8.80
CA ILE A 8 4.89 -7.85 -7.59
C ILE A 8 3.81 -6.76 -7.50
N LEU A 9 3.04 -6.82 -6.43
CA LEU A 9 1.88 -5.93 -6.25
C LEU A 9 1.97 -5.20 -4.93
N LEU A 10 1.78 -3.88 -4.96
CA LEU A 10 1.78 -3.06 -3.78
C LEU A 10 0.34 -2.80 -3.34
N VAL A 11 0.06 -3.01 -2.06
CA VAL A 11 -1.26 -2.77 -1.48
C VAL A 11 -1.12 -1.78 -0.33
N THR A 12 -1.78 -0.65 -0.43
CA THR A 12 -1.86 0.30 0.69
C THR A 12 -3.02 -0.09 1.61
N GLY A 13 -2.95 0.32 2.87
CA GLY A 13 -3.94 -0.09 3.85
C GLY A 13 -3.97 -1.60 4.07
N ALA A 14 -2.82 -2.25 3.93
CA ALA A 14 -2.72 -3.71 3.90
C ALA A 14 -2.85 -4.37 5.27
N SER A 15 -2.91 -3.61 6.37
CA SER A 15 -2.88 -4.17 7.71
C SER A 15 -4.26 -4.53 8.27
N GLN A 16 -5.33 -4.16 7.61
CA GLN A 16 -6.69 -4.45 8.05
C GLN A 16 -7.71 -4.30 6.93
N GLY A 17 -8.92 -4.78 7.18
CA GLY A 17 -10.07 -4.60 6.28
C GLY A 17 -9.84 -5.13 4.88
N ILE A 18 -10.28 -4.35 3.89
CA ILE A 18 -10.22 -4.74 2.47
C ILE A 18 -8.77 -4.93 2.03
N GLY A 19 -7.88 -4.01 2.40
CA GLY A 19 -6.47 -4.10 2.01
C GLY A 19 -5.79 -5.38 2.48
N GLU A 20 -6.06 -5.79 3.70
CA GLU A 20 -5.56 -7.06 4.23
C GLU A 20 -6.05 -8.25 3.42
N GLN A 21 -7.33 -8.30 3.11
CA GLN A 21 -7.92 -9.41 2.35
C GLN A 21 -7.40 -9.45 0.91
N VAL A 22 -7.24 -8.28 0.29
CA VAL A 22 -6.66 -8.19 -1.06
C VAL A 22 -5.22 -8.68 -1.06
N ALA A 23 -4.42 -8.26 -0.08
CA ALA A 23 -3.03 -8.68 0.03
C ALA A 23 -2.90 -10.20 0.19
N LYS A 24 -3.72 -10.79 1.06
CA LYS A 24 -3.73 -12.24 1.27
C LYS A 24 -4.17 -13.00 0.02
N ALA A 25 -5.18 -12.49 -0.67
CA ALA A 25 -5.67 -13.11 -1.90
C ALA A 25 -4.61 -13.08 -3.00
N TYR A 26 -3.90 -11.98 -3.15
CA TYR A 26 -2.81 -11.88 -4.12
C TYR A 26 -1.66 -12.83 -3.78
N ALA A 27 -1.29 -12.89 -2.52
CA ALA A 27 -0.24 -13.82 -2.06
C ALA A 27 -0.65 -15.28 -2.33
N ALA A 28 -1.90 -15.62 -2.05
CA ALA A 28 -2.44 -16.96 -2.33
C ALA A 28 -2.43 -17.28 -3.84
N ALA A 29 -2.54 -16.26 -4.68
CA ALA A 29 -2.45 -16.41 -6.14
C ALA A 29 -1.01 -16.40 -6.66
N GLY A 30 -0.02 -16.31 -5.77
CA GLY A 30 1.39 -16.42 -6.12
C GLY A 30 2.17 -15.11 -6.22
N ALA A 31 1.52 -13.96 -5.96
CA ALA A 31 2.19 -12.67 -6.04
C ALA A 31 3.08 -12.41 -4.83
N THR A 32 4.17 -11.70 -5.07
CA THR A 32 4.93 -11.06 -3.98
C THR A 32 4.25 -9.74 -3.68
N VAL A 33 3.76 -9.57 -2.46
CA VAL A 33 2.99 -8.38 -2.09
C VAL A 33 3.87 -7.43 -1.28
N VAL A 34 3.84 -6.15 -1.66
CA VAL A 34 4.42 -5.07 -0.86
C VAL A 34 3.30 -4.53 0.01
N LEU A 35 3.39 -4.81 1.31
CA LEU A 35 2.38 -4.43 2.30
C LEU A 35 2.73 -3.05 2.86
N VAL A 36 1.88 -2.07 2.63
CA VAL A 36 2.11 -0.70 3.10
C VAL A 36 0.97 -0.28 4.04
N ALA A 37 1.34 0.08 5.27
CA ALA A 37 0.38 0.53 6.28
C ALA A 37 1.10 1.28 7.40
N ARG A 38 0.33 1.91 8.30
CA ARG A 38 0.89 2.67 9.42
C ARG A 38 1.21 1.83 10.65
N HIS A 39 0.43 0.79 10.91
CA HIS A 39 0.51 0.04 12.15
C HIS A 39 1.42 -1.17 12.03
N GLN A 40 2.62 -1.05 12.55
CA GLN A 40 3.65 -2.08 12.40
C GLN A 40 3.19 -3.45 12.90
N LYS A 41 2.59 -3.53 14.08
CA LYS A 41 2.17 -4.83 14.63
C LYS A 41 1.12 -5.53 13.79
N LYS A 42 0.14 -4.76 13.30
CA LYS A 42 -0.89 -5.32 12.41
C LYS A 42 -0.30 -5.75 11.08
N LEU A 43 0.67 -4.99 10.59
CA LEU A 43 1.35 -5.30 9.34
C LEU A 43 2.17 -6.58 9.46
N GLU A 44 2.90 -6.74 10.57
CA GLU A 44 3.66 -7.94 10.87
C GLU A 44 2.76 -9.18 10.96
N LYS A 45 1.58 -9.02 11.54
CA LYS A 45 0.60 -10.12 11.62
C LYS A 45 0.19 -10.59 10.23
N VAL A 46 -0.11 -9.67 9.32
CA VAL A 46 -0.47 -10.01 7.94
C VAL A 46 0.72 -10.67 7.22
N TYR A 47 1.91 -10.15 7.43
CA TYR A 47 3.13 -10.74 6.91
C TYR A 47 3.27 -12.20 7.35
N ASP A 48 3.16 -12.44 8.65
CA ASP A 48 3.31 -13.78 9.22
C ASP A 48 2.23 -14.73 8.70
N GLU A 49 1.01 -14.26 8.57
CA GLU A 49 -0.11 -15.08 8.05
C GLU A 49 0.11 -15.47 6.58
N ILE A 50 0.66 -14.56 5.78
CA ILE A 50 0.98 -14.87 4.38
C ILE A 50 2.08 -15.92 4.31
N VAL A 51 3.13 -15.77 5.09
CA VAL A 51 4.24 -16.73 5.13
C VAL A 51 3.75 -18.10 5.62
N ALA A 52 2.95 -18.12 6.69
CA ALA A 52 2.41 -19.35 7.26
C ALA A 52 1.48 -20.09 6.28
N ALA A 53 0.80 -19.37 5.41
CA ALA A 53 -0.07 -19.95 4.39
C ALA A 53 0.70 -20.44 3.15
N GLY A 54 2.02 -20.28 3.14
CA GLY A 54 2.87 -20.75 2.03
C GLY A 54 2.98 -19.77 0.86
N GLY A 55 2.53 -18.54 1.02
CA GLY A 55 2.68 -17.51 0.00
C GLY A 55 4.12 -17.00 -0.11
N PRO A 56 4.47 -16.30 -1.20
CA PRO A 56 5.78 -15.68 -1.31
C PRO A 56 6.00 -14.70 -0.16
N GLU A 57 7.23 -14.63 0.33
CA GLU A 57 7.58 -13.73 1.41
C GLU A 57 7.31 -12.28 0.99
N PRO A 58 6.41 -11.56 1.70
CA PRO A 58 6.08 -10.19 1.32
C PRO A 58 7.13 -9.20 1.80
N PHE A 59 7.03 -7.96 1.32
CA PHE A 59 7.73 -6.83 1.90
C PHE A 59 6.75 -6.07 2.77
N ALA A 60 7.09 -5.78 4.01
CA ALA A 60 6.23 -5.01 4.91
C ALA A 60 6.90 -3.68 5.23
N ILE A 61 6.21 -2.58 4.93
CA ILE A 61 6.76 -1.24 5.09
C ILE A 61 5.77 -0.36 5.86
N CYS A 62 6.23 0.14 7.01
CA CYS A 62 5.49 1.15 7.76
C CYS A 62 5.62 2.49 7.05
N PHE A 63 4.49 3.10 6.70
CA PHE A 63 4.49 4.34 5.93
C PHE A 63 3.23 5.13 6.25
N ASP A 64 3.39 6.42 6.53
CA ASP A 64 2.27 7.31 6.86
C ASP A 64 1.88 8.15 5.64
N LEU A 65 0.73 7.83 5.05
CA LEU A 65 0.22 8.54 3.88
C LEU A 65 -0.27 9.95 4.20
N LEU A 66 -0.55 10.25 5.46
CA LEU A 66 -0.99 11.59 5.84
C LEU A 66 0.16 12.60 5.82
N SER A 67 1.32 12.21 6.36
CA SER A 67 2.45 13.11 6.52
C SER A 67 3.45 13.06 5.36
N ALA A 68 3.34 12.06 4.48
CA ALA A 68 4.31 11.86 3.42
C ALA A 68 4.31 13.02 2.41
N GLU A 69 5.49 13.50 2.12
CA GLU A 69 5.73 14.47 1.06
C GLU A 69 6.42 13.76 -0.12
N GLU A 70 6.69 14.51 -1.18
CA GLU A 70 7.25 13.96 -2.41
C GLU A 70 8.52 13.13 -2.16
N ALA A 71 9.43 13.65 -1.31
CA ALA A 71 10.67 12.97 -1.00
C ALA A 71 10.47 11.61 -0.31
N GLU A 72 9.47 11.47 0.55
CA GLU A 72 9.16 10.21 1.22
C GLU A 72 8.60 9.18 0.24
N PHE A 73 7.74 9.60 -0.67
CA PHE A 73 7.24 8.71 -1.73
C PHE A 73 8.38 8.23 -2.62
N GLU A 74 9.30 9.12 -2.98
CA GLU A 74 10.45 8.78 -3.81
C GLU A 74 11.39 7.80 -3.10
N ARG A 75 11.63 7.99 -1.79
CA ARG A 75 12.43 7.05 -1.01
C ARG A 75 11.79 5.67 -0.92
N LEU A 76 10.48 5.64 -0.76
CA LEU A 76 9.75 4.36 -0.74
C LEU A 76 9.92 3.64 -2.08
N ALA A 77 9.74 4.36 -3.18
CA ALA A 77 9.91 3.78 -4.52
C ALA A 77 11.35 3.29 -4.75
N ALA A 78 12.34 4.05 -4.29
CA ALA A 78 13.75 3.66 -4.41
C ALA A 78 14.04 2.38 -3.60
N THR A 79 13.50 2.29 -2.39
CA THR A 79 13.66 1.10 -1.54
C THR A 79 13.07 -0.14 -2.21
N ILE A 80 11.88 -0.02 -2.75
CA ILE A 80 11.22 -1.15 -3.42
C ILE A 80 11.93 -1.48 -4.75
N ALA A 81 12.38 -0.48 -5.48
CA ALA A 81 13.13 -0.71 -6.72
C ALA A 81 14.40 -1.54 -6.46
N GLU A 82 15.11 -1.23 -5.37
CA GLU A 82 16.30 -1.96 -4.99
C GLU A 82 15.99 -3.42 -4.66
N ALA A 83 14.87 -3.66 -3.97
CA ALA A 83 14.45 -5.00 -3.57
C ALA A 83 13.86 -5.83 -4.72
N THR A 84 13.35 -5.20 -5.76
CA THR A 84 12.61 -5.88 -6.84
C THR A 84 13.29 -5.82 -8.20
N GLY A 85 14.48 -5.26 -8.27
CA GLY A 85 15.16 -5.07 -9.56
C GLY A 85 14.49 -4.02 -10.45
N GLY A 86 13.82 -3.05 -9.85
CA GLY A 86 13.19 -1.94 -10.57
C GLY A 86 11.79 -2.23 -11.11
N ARG A 87 11.15 -3.29 -10.63
CA ARG A 87 9.84 -3.72 -11.16
C ARG A 87 8.73 -3.58 -10.12
N LEU A 88 7.55 -3.20 -10.59
CA LEU A 88 6.29 -3.29 -9.87
C LEU A 88 5.18 -3.49 -10.88
N ASP A 89 4.37 -4.52 -10.72
CA ASP A 89 3.34 -4.86 -11.70
C ASP A 89 2.02 -4.12 -11.47
N GLY A 90 1.76 -3.69 -10.25
CA GLY A 90 0.54 -2.93 -9.98
C GLY A 90 0.49 -2.38 -8.56
N ILE A 91 -0.39 -1.39 -8.38
CA ILE A 91 -0.68 -0.79 -7.08
C ILE A 91 -2.18 -0.87 -6.84
N VAL A 92 -2.55 -1.29 -5.63
CA VAL A 92 -3.95 -1.27 -5.18
C VAL A 92 -4.06 -0.27 -4.04
N HIS A 93 -4.74 0.82 -4.28
CA HIS A 93 -4.94 1.89 -3.31
C HIS A 93 -6.15 1.56 -2.44
N CYS A 94 -5.93 0.81 -1.36
CA CYS A 94 -6.97 0.45 -0.39
C CYS A 94 -6.98 1.36 0.83
N ALA A 95 -5.89 2.08 1.10
CA ALA A 95 -5.84 2.99 2.22
C ALA A 95 -6.83 4.12 2.03
N SER A 96 -7.62 4.38 3.06
CA SER A 96 -8.57 5.47 3.06
C SER A 96 -8.77 6.00 4.47
N TYR A 97 -9.22 7.22 4.56
CA TYR A 97 -9.52 7.85 5.83
C TYR A 97 -10.85 8.57 5.74
N PHE A 98 -11.73 8.24 6.66
CA PHE A 98 -13.01 8.90 6.81
C PHE A 98 -13.16 9.23 8.29
N TYR A 99 -13.24 10.52 8.63
CA TYR A 99 -13.22 10.98 10.01
C TYR A 99 -14.46 10.51 10.78
N ALA A 100 -15.63 11.01 10.39
CA ALA A 100 -16.86 10.67 11.05
C ALA A 100 -18.07 11.13 10.22
N LEU A 101 -19.17 10.39 10.33
CA LEU A 101 -20.46 10.88 9.86
C LEU A 101 -20.94 11.92 10.87
N SER A 102 -21.02 13.17 10.45
CA SER A 102 -21.43 14.26 11.32
C SER A 102 -22.06 15.39 10.51
N PRO A 103 -22.94 16.19 11.14
CA PRO A 103 -23.43 17.40 10.50
C PRO A 103 -22.30 18.33 10.10
N LEU A 104 -22.52 19.12 9.08
CA LEU A 104 -21.49 20.00 8.53
C LEU A 104 -20.91 20.98 9.56
N ASP A 105 -21.73 21.46 10.48
CA ASP A 105 -21.29 22.40 11.51
C ASP A 105 -20.32 21.81 12.54
N PHE A 106 -20.21 20.48 12.60
CA PHE A 106 -19.21 19.79 13.43
C PHE A 106 -17.97 19.36 12.66
N GLN A 107 -17.92 19.60 11.35
CA GLN A 107 -16.77 19.25 10.54
C GLN A 107 -15.78 20.41 10.52
N THR A 108 -14.49 20.08 10.41
CA THR A 108 -13.43 21.09 10.41
C THR A 108 -12.68 21.09 9.08
N VAL A 109 -12.11 22.24 8.75
CA VAL A 109 -11.25 22.36 7.56
C VAL A 109 -10.06 21.41 7.68
N ALA A 110 -9.47 21.29 8.86
CA ALA A 110 -8.33 20.39 9.08
C ALA A 110 -8.66 18.94 8.75
N GLU A 111 -9.82 18.45 9.17
CA GLU A 111 -10.23 17.07 8.85
C GLU A 111 -10.53 16.89 7.36
N TRP A 112 -11.08 17.89 6.72
CA TRP A 112 -11.29 17.84 5.27
C TRP A 112 -9.96 17.75 4.52
N VAL A 113 -8.99 18.55 4.94
CA VAL A 113 -7.63 18.51 4.35
C VAL A 113 -6.99 17.14 4.58
N ASN A 114 -7.11 16.56 5.77
CA ASN A 114 -6.57 15.24 6.08
C ASN A 114 -7.18 14.15 5.21
N GLN A 115 -8.49 14.18 5.04
CA GLN A 115 -9.18 13.22 4.17
C GLN A 115 -8.73 13.38 2.72
N TYR A 116 -8.58 14.60 2.24
CA TYR A 116 -8.10 14.87 0.90
C TYR A 116 -6.67 14.36 0.71
N ARG A 117 -5.79 14.59 1.69
CA ARG A 117 -4.40 14.13 1.62
C ARG A 117 -4.30 12.61 1.52
N ILE A 118 -5.02 11.90 2.36
CA ILE A 118 -4.94 10.43 2.38
C ILE A 118 -5.66 9.81 1.19
N ASN A 119 -6.85 10.31 0.86
CA ASN A 119 -7.71 9.66 -0.13
C ASN A 119 -7.43 10.07 -1.57
N THR A 120 -6.79 11.22 -1.78
CA THR A 120 -6.59 11.76 -3.13
C THR A 120 -5.12 12.07 -3.42
N VAL A 121 -4.47 12.85 -2.57
CA VAL A 121 -3.09 13.30 -2.82
C VAL A 121 -2.10 12.14 -2.71
N ALA A 122 -2.23 11.32 -1.67
CA ALA A 122 -1.31 10.21 -1.45
C ALA A 122 -1.36 9.16 -2.58
N PRO A 123 -2.54 8.73 -3.07
CA PRO A 123 -2.59 7.85 -4.24
C PRO A 123 -1.89 8.44 -5.46
N MET A 124 -2.05 9.72 -5.72
CA MET A 124 -1.35 10.39 -6.83
C MET A 124 0.16 10.39 -6.61
N GLY A 125 0.60 10.83 -5.43
CA GLY A 125 2.03 10.92 -5.11
C GLY A 125 2.72 9.56 -5.15
N LEU A 126 2.06 8.54 -4.61
CA LEU A 126 2.55 7.18 -4.63
C LEU A 126 2.65 6.65 -6.06
N THR A 127 1.60 6.79 -6.83
CA THR A 127 1.58 6.31 -8.22
C THR A 127 2.67 7.01 -9.05
N ARG A 128 2.80 8.32 -8.88
CA ARG A 128 3.83 9.10 -9.59
C ARG A 128 5.24 8.60 -9.24
N ALA A 129 5.50 8.38 -7.97
CA ALA A 129 6.83 7.92 -7.52
C ALA A 129 7.17 6.53 -8.05
N PHE A 130 6.18 5.64 -8.17
CA PHE A 130 6.36 4.28 -8.66
C PHE A 130 6.24 4.16 -10.18
N LEU A 131 5.94 5.24 -10.88
CA LEU A 131 5.71 5.19 -12.33
C LEU A 131 6.87 4.54 -13.10
N PRO A 132 8.16 4.83 -12.79
CA PRO A 132 9.26 4.14 -13.49
C PRO A 132 9.23 2.62 -13.33
N LEU A 133 8.89 2.12 -12.13
CA LEU A 133 8.79 0.68 -11.85
C LEU A 133 7.63 0.05 -12.61
N LEU A 134 6.50 0.74 -12.65
CA LEU A 134 5.31 0.28 -13.37
C LEU A 134 5.57 0.20 -14.87
N LYS A 135 6.26 1.20 -15.42
CA LYS A 135 6.64 1.20 -16.84
C LYS A 135 7.61 0.08 -17.17
N GLN A 136 8.53 -0.21 -16.28
CA GLN A 136 9.52 -1.29 -16.47
C GLN A 136 8.83 -2.66 -16.53
N SER A 137 7.72 -2.83 -15.83
CA SER A 137 6.97 -4.08 -15.78
C SER A 137 5.96 -4.26 -16.92
N ALA A 138 5.66 -3.18 -17.64
CA ALA A 138 4.65 -3.17 -18.70
C ALA A 138 5.10 -3.96 -19.93
#